data_308b1b079f69f55ed5e1c624ccd9b486
#
_entry.id   308b1b079f69f55ed5e1c624ccd9b486
#
_cell.length_a   1.000
_cell.length_b   1.000
_cell.length_c   1.000
_cell.angle_alpha   90.00
_cell.angle_beta   90.00
_cell.angle_gamma   90.00
#
_symmetry.space_group_name_H-M   'P 1'
#
loop_
_entity.id
_entity.type
_entity.pdbx_description
1 polymer ?
#
loop_
_entity_poly.entity_id
_entity_poly.type
_entity_poly.pdbx_seq_one_letter_code
_entity_poly.pdbx_strand_id
1 'polypeptide(L)'
;YAVENVVSDNLTLNEIATRFRNYLAKEEKLYFDIDTIRFFVSGFAASHFMILEGLSGTGKSSLPRYFAKFINANLLFVPVQATWRDKTNLIGYFNDFSKAYSETEFLTSLYHANYNPDMIHMFVLDEMNISRVEYYFADFLSVLEYPEEEWKIKIMQLPYNFIPPAKLDDGVIQIPNNVYFVGTANKDDS
;
A
#
# COMPACT_ATOMS: atom_id res chain seq x y z
N TYR A 1 23.80 -24.39 0.37
CA TYR A 1 23.03 -23.30 1.00
C TYR A 1 21.89 -23.94 1.75
N ALA A 2 21.94 -23.85 3.11
CA ALA A 2 20.92 -24.37 3.98
C ALA A 2 19.63 -23.54 3.75
N VAL A 3 18.56 -24.20 3.40
CA VAL A 3 17.21 -23.65 3.47
C VAL A 3 16.93 -23.45 4.95
N GLU A 4 16.98 -22.21 5.44
CA GLU A 4 16.49 -21.89 6.77
C GLU A 4 15.00 -22.30 6.79
N ASN A 5 14.68 -23.27 7.63
CA ASN A 5 13.29 -23.62 7.92
C ASN A 5 12.59 -22.34 8.39
N VAL A 6 11.66 -21.85 7.59
CA VAL A 6 10.71 -20.84 8.02
C VAL A 6 9.90 -21.48 9.15
N VAL A 7 10.35 -21.27 10.37
CA VAL A 7 9.55 -21.60 11.55
C VAL A 7 8.34 -20.68 11.48
N SER A 8 7.17 -21.25 11.21
CA SER A 8 5.91 -20.52 11.35
C SER A 8 5.75 -20.24 12.84
N ASP A 9 6.22 -19.08 13.27
CA ASP A 9 5.97 -18.57 14.61
C ASP A 9 4.45 -18.35 14.71
N ASN A 10 3.74 -19.20 15.42
CA ASN A 10 2.32 -19.02 15.73
C ASN A 10 2.15 -17.87 16.73
N LEU A 11 2.50 -16.67 16.30
CA LEU A 11 2.39 -15.45 17.11
C LEU A 11 0.95 -14.95 17.09
N THR A 12 0.44 -14.62 18.24
CA THR A 12 -0.82 -13.88 18.36
C THR A 12 -0.62 -12.41 17.95
N LEU A 13 -1.70 -11.74 17.50
CA LEU A 13 -1.66 -10.31 17.20
C LEU A 13 -1.17 -9.46 18.39
N ASN A 14 -1.49 -9.88 19.62
CA ASN A 14 -1.04 -9.21 20.84
C ASN A 14 0.48 -9.34 21.04
N GLU A 15 1.06 -10.48 20.72
CA GLU A 15 2.51 -10.69 20.77
C GLU A 15 3.22 -9.86 19.69
N ILE A 16 2.67 -9.82 18.47
CA ILE A 16 3.19 -8.98 17.39
C ILE A 16 3.14 -7.50 17.80
N ALA A 17 2.01 -7.02 18.34
CA ALA A 17 1.87 -5.65 18.80
C ALA A 17 2.89 -5.31 19.92
N THR A 18 3.07 -6.23 20.87
CA THR A 18 4.04 -6.03 21.97
C THR A 18 5.48 -6.00 21.46
N ARG A 19 5.86 -6.91 20.57
CA ARG A 19 7.19 -6.95 19.96
C ARG A 19 7.44 -5.70 19.12
N PHE A 20 6.47 -5.27 18.33
CA PHE A 20 6.58 -4.06 17.51
C PHE A 20 6.73 -2.80 18.35
N ARG A 21 5.91 -2.62 19.42
CA ARG A 21 6.07 -1.50 20.34
C ARG A 21 7.47 -1.47 20.97
N ASN A 22 7.99 -2.62 21.40
CA ASN A 22 9.32 -2.72 21.99
C ASN A 22 10.43 -2.42 20.97
N TYR A 23 10.25 -2.86 19.72
CA TYR A 23 11.13 -2.50 18.60
C TYR A 23 11.16 -0.98 18.39
N LEU A 24 10.00 -0.32 18.30
CA LEU A 24 9.90 1.13 18.14
C LEU A 24 10.63 1.88 19.27
N ALA A 25 10.43 1.48 20.52
CA ALA A 25 11.06 2.12 21.67
C ALA A 25 12.58 1.91 21.70
N LYS A 26 13.04 0.70 21.40
CA LYS A 26 14.44 0.31 21.52
C LYS A 26 15.29 0.78 20.34
N GLU A 27 14.83 0.52 19.12
CA GLU A 27 15.62 0.75 17.91
C GLU A 27 15.39 2.15 17.32
N GLU A 28 14.11 2.61 17.30
CA GLU A 28 13.74 3.85 16.62
C GLU A 28 13.52 5.03 17.58
N LYS A 29 13.58 4.78 18.90
CA LYS A 29 13.36 5.79 19.96
C LYS A 29 11.97 6.46 19.88
N LEU A 30 10.98 5.74 19.37
CA LEU A 30 9.60 6.17 19.26
C LEU A 30 8.74 5.46 20.31
N TYR A 31 7.93 6.23 21.01
CA TYR A 31 7.12 5.75 22.12
C TYR A 31 5.64 5.92 21.82
N PHE A 32 4.97 4.81 21.57
CA PHE A 32 3.52 4.74 21.40
C PHE A 32 2.89 3.96 22.56
N ASP A 33 1.67 4.33 22.92
CA ASP A 33 0.88 3.50 23.84
C ASP A 33 0.54 2.15 23.17
N ILE A 34 0.32 1.14 24.01
CA ILE A 34 0.13 -0.23 23.50
C ILE A 34 -1.18 -0.37 22.72
N ASP A 35 -2.21 0.42 23.06
CA ASP A 35 -3.50 0.31 22.40
C ASP A 35 -3.45 0.92 21.01
N THR A 36 -2.74 2.02 20.79
CA THR A 36 -2.43 2.55 19.45
C THR A 36 -1.76 1.49 18.57
N ILE A 37 -0.76 0.79 19.11
CA ILE A 37 -0.08 -0.29 18.36
C ILE A 37 -1.00 -1.48 18.10
N ARG A 38 -1.83 -1.87 19.07
CA ARG A 38 -2.82 -2.94 18.90
C ARG A 38 -3.84 -2.62 17.82
N PHE A 39 -4.37 -1.39 17.82
CA PHE A 39 -5.31 -0.94 16.77
C PHE A 39 -4.65 -0.98 15.39
N PHE A 40 -3.42 -0.49 15.29
CA PHE A 40 -2.68 -0.53 14.02
C PHE A 40 -2.47 -1.97 13.53
N VAL A 41 -1.92 -2.85 14.36
CA VAL A 41 -1.64 -4.26 13.99
C VAL A 41 -2.93 -5.01 13.67
N SER A 42 -4.00 -4.78 14.45
CA SER A 42 -5.30 -5.42 14.19
C SER A 42 -5.94 -4.93 12.89
N GLY A 43 -5.88 -3.63 12.61
CA GLY A 43 -6.36 -3.06 11.36
C GLY A 43 -5.60 -3.61 10.14
N PHE A 44 -4.28 -3.71 10.25
CA PHE A 44 -3.44 -4.30 9.21
C PHE A 44 -3.76 -5.79 8.96
N ALA A 45 -4.00 -6.56 10.03
CA ALA A 45 -4.35 -7.97 9.91
C ALA A 45 -5.78 -8.21 9.41
N ALA A 46 -6.69 -7.25 9.60
CA ALA A 46 -8.10 -7.39 9.27
C ALA A 46 -8.45 -6.92 7.85
N SER A 47 -7.62 -6.06 7.23
CA SER A 47 -7.95 -5.41 5.96
C SER A 47 -6.70 -5.09 5.14
N HIS A 48 -6.84 -5.16 3.82
CA HIS A 48 -5.81 -4.72 2.88
C HIS A 48 -5.80 -3.21 2.63
N PHE A 49 -6.74 -2.48 3.23
CA PHE A 49 -6.77 -1.02 3.23
C PHE A 49 -7.14 -0.48 4.61
N MET A 50 -6.36 0.43 5.13
CA MET A 50 -6.63 1.14 6.37
C MET A 50 -6.27 2.62 6.27
N ILE A 51 -6.93 3.46 7.07
CA ILE A 51 -6.63 4.89 7.17
C ILE A 51 -6.19 5.22 8.60
N LEU A 52 -5.06 5.92 8.71
CA LEU A 52 -4.55 6.48 9.96
C LEU A 52 -4.90 7.96 10.00
N GLU A 53 -5.88 8.31 10.81
CA GLU A 53 -6.31 9.68 11.01
C GLU A 53 -5.75 10.27 12.30
N GLY A 54 -5.44 11.56 12.32
CA GLY A 54 -5.02 12.27 13.52
C GLY A 54 -4.32 13.60 13.21
N LEU A 55 -3.94 14.32 14.27
CA LEU A 55 -3.22 15.57 14.14
C LEU A 55 -1.85 15.41 13.46
N SER A 56 -1.35 16.48 12.84
CA SER A 56 0.01 16.49 12.30
C SER A 56 1.04 16.19 13.40
N GLY A 57 2.10 15.44 13.07
CA GLY A 57 3.17 15.11 14.01
C GLY A 57 2.86 14.00 15.02
N THR A 58 1.70 13.35 14.95
CA THR A 58 1.33 12.24 15.87
C THR A 58 1.92 10.88 15.51
N GLY A 59 2.77 10.82 14.46
CA GLY A 59 3.45 9.58 14.06
C GLY A 59 2.68 8.71 13.08
N LYS A 60 1.60 9.22 12.44
CA LYS A 60 0.82 8.45 11.45
C LYS A 60 1.66 7.83 10.34
N SER A 61 2.54 8.61 9.73
CA SER A 61 3.43 8.13 8.65
C SER A 61 4.60 7.29 9.18
N SER A 62 4.95 7.43 10.47
CA SER A 62 6.01 6.65 11.12
C SER A 62 5.58 5.21 11.40
N LEU A 63 4.34 4.98 11.82
CA LEU A 63 3.84 3.64 12.12
C LEU A 63 3.97 2.67 10.94
N PRO A 64 3.41 2.93 9.75
CA PRO A 64 3.53 2.02 8.62
C PRO A 64 4.99 1.90 8.14
N ARG A 65 5.78 2.97 8.21
CA ARG A 65 7.20 2.94 7.84
C ARG A 65 7.99 1.93 8.68
N TYR A 66 7.88 2.04 9.99
CA TYR A 66 8.65 1.18 10.87
C TYR A 66 8.04 -0.21 11.03
N PHE A 67 6.73 -0.34 10.79
CA PHE A 67 6.11 -1.66 10.72
C PHE A 67 6.59 -2.45 9.51
N ALA A 68 6.66 -1.83 8.35
CA ALA A 68 7.23 -2.46 7.16
C ALA A 68 8.69 -2.94 7.41
N LYS A 69 9.50 -2.09 8.04
CA LYS A 69 10.86 -2.46 8.45
C LYS A 69 10.88 -3.63 9.43
N PHE A 70 9.98 -3.62 10.41
CA PHE A 70 9.88 -4.66 11.44
C PHE A 70 9.50 -6.03 10.88
N ILE A 71 8.59 -6.09 9.90
CA ILE A 71 8.15 -7.33 9.24
C ILE A 71 8.90 -7.65 7.96
N ASN A 72 9.94 -6.87 7.63
CA ASN A 72 10.72 -6.99 6.39
C ASN A 72 9.86 -6.92 5.11
N ALA A 73 8.88 -6.00 5.08
CA ALA A 73 8.04 -5.75 3.92
C ALA A 73 8.67 -4.71 2.98
N ASN A 74 8.35 -4.80 1.69
CA ASN A 74 8.60 -3.71 0.75
C ASN A 74 7.68 -2.53 1.06
N LEU A 75 8.22 -1.32 1.06
CA LEU A 75 7.48 -0.12 1.39
C LEU A 75 7.63 0.93 0.29
N LEU A 76 6.51 1.42 -0.22
CA LEU A 76 6.45 2.59 -1.08
C LEU A 76 5.65 3.71 -0.39
N PHE A 77 6.27 4.87 -0.22
CA PHE A 77 5.58 6.11 0.17
C PHE A 77 5.16 6.88 -1.08
N VAL A 78 3.87 7.21 -1.15
CA VAL A 78 3.25 7.95 -2.24
C VAL A 78 2.70 9.25 -1.67
N PRO A 79 3.43 10.37 -1.78
CA PRO A 79 2.92 11.67 -1.32
C PRO A 79 1.80 12.12 -2.27
N VAL A 80 0.59 12.18 -1.75
CA VAL A 80 -0.57 12.67 -2.51
C VAL A 80 -0.46 14.18 -2.67
N GLN A 81 -0.79 14.69 -3.86
CA GLN A 81 -0.69 16.11 -4.15
C GLN A 81 -2.08 16.74 -4.33
N ALA A 82 -2.26 17.97 -3.90
CA ALA A 82 -3.51 18.72 -4.05
C ALA A 82 -3.94 18.93 -5.51
N THR A 83 -3.01 18.76 -6.45
CA THR A 83 -3.25 18.88 -7.88
C THR A 83 -3.83 17.61 -8.53
N TRP A 84 -3.88 16.48 -7.81
CA TRP A 84 -4.39 15.23 -8.36
C TRP A 84 -5.88 15.34 -8.69
N ARG A 85 -6.27 14.93 -9.90
CA ARG A 85 -7.64 15.06 -10.41
C ARG A 85 -8.21 13.77 -10.98
N ASP A 86 -7.37 12.78 -11.22
CA ASP A 86 -7.76 11.48 -11.76
C ASP A 86 -6.71 10.41 -11.42
N LYS A 87 -7.00 9.17 -11.76
CA LYS A 87 -6.14 8.02 -11.46
C LYS A 87 -4.79 8.04 -12.20
N THR A 88 -4.64 8.81 -13.26
CA THR A 88 -3.37 8.87 -14.01
C THR A 88 -2.22 9.44 -13.18
N ASN A 89 -2.55 10.26 -12.18
CA ASN A 89 -1.57 10.74 -11.20
C ASN A 89 -0.96 9.60 -10.38
N LEU A 90 -1.73 8.53 -10.13
CA LEU A 90 -1.31 7.38 -9.35
C LEU A 90 -0.70 6.27 -10.21
N ILE A 91 -1.32 5.95 -11.34
CA ILE A 91 -0.95 4.78 -12.14
C ILE A 91 -0.20 5.12 -13.44
N GLY A 92 -0.14 6.40 -13.82
CA GLY A 92 0.44 6.82 -15.09
C GLY A 92 -0.56 6.87 -16.25
N TYR A 93 -0.08 7.09 -17.43
CA TYR A 93 -0.92 7.27 -18.63
C TYR A 93 -0.20 6.83 -19.92
N PHE A 94 -0.99 6.50 -20.93
CA PHE A 94 -0.47 6.22 -22.28
C PHE A 94 -0.18 7.54 -23.01
N ASN A 95 1.03 7.69 -23.50
CA ASN A 95 1.44 8.85 -24.30
C ASN A 95 1.29 8.55 -25.79
N ASP A 96 0.31 9.21 -26.41
CA ASP A 96 -0.01 9.00 -27.83
C ASP A 96 1.10 9.45 -28.80
N PHE A 97 1.97 10.37 -28.39
CA PHE A 97 3.09 10.83 -29.21
C PHE A 97 4.23 9.82 -29.22
N SER A 98 4.66 9.36 -28.05
CA SER A 98 5.73 8.37 -27.92
C SER A 98 5.26 6.94 -28.15
N LYS A 99 3.93 6.71 -28.20
CA LYS A 99 3.32 5.37 -28.26
C LYS A 99 3.79 4.46 -27.13
N ALA A 100 4.06 5.04 -25.97
CA ALA A 100 4.54 4.34 -24.78
C ALA A 100 3.68 4.70 -23.55
N TYR A 101 3.58 3.79 -22.61
CA TYR A 101 2.97 4.05 -21.32
C TYR A 101 3.99 4.72 -20.39
N SER A 102 3.60 5.84 -19.79
CA SER A 102 4.39 6.54 -18.78
C SER A 102 3.96 6.02 -17.41
N GLU A 103 4.74 5.10 -16.87
CA GLU A 103 4.47 4.45 -15.59
C GLU A 103 4.85 5.35 -14.41
N THR A 104 4.13 5.20 -13.30
CA THR A 104 4.51 5.73 -11.99
C THR A 104 5.24 4.67 -11.19
N GLU A 105 5.96 5.08 -10.16
CA GLU A 105 6.56 4.15 -9.19
C GLU A 105 5.51 3.28 -8.50
N PHE A 106 4.31 3.83 -8.26
CA PHE A 106 3.19 3.09 -7.71
C PHE A 106 2.78 1.92 -8.61
N LEU A 107 2.56 2.17 -9.90
CA LEU A 107 2.18 1.10 -10.83
C LEU A 107 3.28 0.06 -10.98
N THR A 108 4.53 0.50 -11.10
CA THR A 108 5.68 -0.41 -11.23
C THR A 108 5.83 -1.30 -9.99
N SER A 109 5.69 -0.73 -8.80
CA SER A 109 5.76 -1.48 -7.55
C SER A 109 4.59 -2.47 -7.41
N LEU A 110 3.37 -2.08 -7.80
CA LEU A 110 2.21 -2.96 -7.82
C LEU A 110 2.40 -4.12 -8.81
N TYR A 111 2.95 -3.83 -9.99
CA TYR A 111 3.31 -4.83 -10.98
C TYR A 111 4.35 -5.83 -10.43
N HIS A 112 5.38 -5.34 -9.75
CA HIS A 112 6.41 -6.18 -9.13
C HIS A 112 5.90 -7.05 -7.99
N ALA A 113 4.88 -6.61 -7.24
CA ALA A 113 4.26 -7.42 -6.20
C ALA A 113 3.69 -8.74 -6.72
N ASN A 114 3.21 -8.76 -7.98
CA ASN A 114 2.75 -9.97 -8.65
C ASN A 114 3.85 -11.01 -8.92
N TYR A 115 5.11 -10.62 -8.89
CA TYR A 115 6.26 -11.52 -9.07
C TYR A 115 6.93 -11.95 -7.77
N ASN A 116 6.51 -11.36 -6.64
CA ASN A 116 7.08 -11.60 -5.33
C ASN A 116 5.99 -11.96 -4.30
N PRO A 117 5.26 -13.07 -4.48
CA PRO A 117 4.10 -13.40 -3.68
C PRO A 117 4.42 -13.66 -2.19
N ASP A 118 5.65 -14.06 -1.88
CA ASP A 118 6.10 -14.36 -0.52
C ASP A 118 6.51 -13.10 0.27
N MET A 119 6.50 -11.92 -0.36
CA MET A 119 6.87 -10.66 0.27
C MET A 119 5.67 -9.74 0.38
N ILE A 120 5.46 -9.18 1.57
CA ILE A 120 4.43 -8.14 1.77
C ILE A 120 4.89 -6.84 1.11
N HIS A 121 4.00 -6.21 0.36
CA HIS A 121 4.19 -4.89 -0.25
C HIS A 121 3.22 -3.89 0.39
N MET A 122 3.76 -2.89 1.04
CA MET A 122 2.99 -1.82 1.70
C MET A 122 3.08 -0.53 0.87
N PHE A 123 1.92 0.02 0.52
CA PHE A 123 1.79 1.30 -0.18
C PHE A 123 1.19 2.31 0.79
N VAL A 124 1.94 3.35 1.12
CA VAL A 124 1.48 4.40 2.01
C VAL A 124 1.10 5.62 1.19
N LEU A 125 -0.20 5.92 1.13
CA LEU A 125 -0.73 7.14 0.52
C LEU A 125 -0.68 8.25 1.57
N ASP A 126 0.38 9.05 1.54
CA ASP A 126 0.62 10.06 2.56
C ASP A 126 -0.19 11.33 2.29
N GLU A 127 -0.86 11.82 3.33
CA GLU A 127 -1.81 12.94 3.26
C GLU A 127 -2.91 12.73 2.21
N MET A 128 -3.50 11.53 2.18
CA MET A 128 -4.44 11.14 1.13
C MET A 128 -5.67 12.05 1.01
N ASN A 129 -6.03 12.80 2.06
CA ASN A 129 -7.14 13.74 2.07
C ASN A 129 -6.81 15.14 1.49
N ILE A 130 -5.55 15.41 1.11
CA ILE A 130 -5.18 16.69 0.48
C ILE A 130 -5.78 16.87 -0.92
N SER A 131 -6.11 15.77 -1.59
CA SER A 131 -6.99 15.71 -2.76
C SER A 131 -8.17 14.78 -2.48
N ARG A 132 -9.24 14.89 -3.27
CA ARG A 132 -10.37 13.98 -3.12
C ARG A 132 -9.95 12.56 -3.51
N VAL A 133 -10.04 11.66 -2.57
CA VAL A 133 -9.62 10.26 -2.70
C VAL A 133 -10.32 9.57 -3.89
N GLU A 134 -11.59 9.90 -4.12
CA GLU A 134 -12.41 9.38 -5.20
C GLU A 134 -11.86 9.70 -6.59
N TYR A 135 -11.05 10.75 -6.73
CA TYR A 135 -10.49 11.13 -8.03
C TYR A 135 -9.37 10.18 -8.48
N TYR A 136 -8.56 9.68 -7.54
CA TYR A 136 -7.37 8.93 -7.91
C TYR A 136 -7.35 7.48 -7.38
N PHE A 137 -8.17 7.15 -6.37
CA PHE A 137 -8.13 5.85 -5.71
C PHE A 137 -9.47 5.09 -5.71
N ALA A 138 -10.52 5.62 -6.34
CA ALA A 138 -11.85 5.00 -6.36
C ALA A 138 -11.86 3.57 -6.90
N ASP A 139 -11.13 3.31 -7.98
CA ASP A 139 -11.06 1.97 -8.57
C ASP A 139 -10.51 0.96 -7.57
N PHE A 140 -9.50 1.35 -6.77
CA PHE A 140 -8.91 0.50 -5.73
C PHE A 140 -9.88 0.26 -4.58
N LEU A 141 -10.53 1.31 -4.08
CA LEU A 141 -11.53 1.19 -3.01
C LEU A 141 -12.65 0.22 -3.42
N SER A 142 -13.14 0.38 -4.64
CA SER A 142 -14.23 -0.45 -5.16
C SER A 142 -13.85 -1.93 -5.24
N VAL A 143 -12.68 -2.26 -5.77
CA VAL A 143 -12.30 -3.68 -5.95
C VAL A 143 -11.93 -4.35 -4.65
N LEU A 144 -11.39 -3.62 -3.66
CA LEU A 144 -11.04 -4.18 -2.36
C LEU A 144 -12.26 -4.57 -1.49
N GLU A 145 -13.48 -4.21 -1.91
CA GLU A 145 -14.73 -4.66 -1.30
C GLU A 145 -15.17 -6.07 -1.78
N TYR A 146 -14.58 -6.55 -2.87
CA TYR A 146 -14.89 -7.87 -3.45
C TYR A 146 -13.94 -8.96 -2.93
N PRO A 147 -14.22 -10.25 -3.22
CA PRO A 147 -13.27 -11.34 -2.98
C PRO A 147 -11.95 -11.13 -3.72
N GLU A 148 -10.86 -11.62 -3.14
CA GLU A 148 -9.48 -11.37 -3.66
C GLU A 148 -9.28 -11.78 -5.12
N GLU A 149 -9.99 -12.79 -5.60
CA GLU A 149 -9.92 -13.25 -6.99
C GLU A 149 -10.46 -12.22 -7.99
N GLU A 150 -11.27 -11.27 -7.50
CA GLU A 150 -11.87 -10.19 -8.29
C GLU A 150 -11.10 -8.87 -8.20
N TRP A 151 -10.00 -8.81 -7.44
CA TRP A 151 -9.21 -7.58 -7.30
C TRP A 151 -8.45 -7.24 -8.58
N LYS A 152 -9.19 -6.77 -9.57
CA LYS A 152 -8.68 -6.45 -10.91
C LYS A 152 -8.99 -5.00 -11.25
N ILE A 153 -7.96 -4.27 -11.67
CA ILE A 153 -8.09 -2.86 -12.07
C ILE A 153 -7.71 -2.69 -13.53
N LYS A 154 -8.58 -2.03 -14.28
CA LYS A 154 -8.26 -1.62 -15.64
C LYS A 154 -7.38 -0.38 -15.60
N ILE A 155 -6.11 -0.57 -15.96
CA ILE A 155 -5.10 0.48 -16.00
C ILE A 155 -5.26 1.32 -17.26
N MET A 156 -5.42 0.67 -18.41
CA MET A 156 -5.51 1.34 -19.70
C MET A 156 -6.36 0.52 -20.69
N GLN A 157 -6.84 1.19 -21.73
CA GLN A 157 -7.31 0.51 -22.93
C GLN A 157 -6.12 0.32 -23.84
N LEU A 158 -5.84 -0.93 -24.24
CA LEU A 158 -4.71 -1.24 -25.10
C LEU A 158 -4.94 -0.70 -26.51
N PRO A 159 -3.95 0.02 -27.09
CA PRO A 159 -3.96 0.36 -28.52
C PRO A 159 -3.91 -0.91 -29.38
N TYR A 160 -4.46 -0.81 -30.59
CA TYR A 160 -4.35 -1.89 -31.57
C TYR A 160 -2.88 -2.25 -31.83
N ASN A 161 -2.55 -3.54 -31.84
CA ASN A 161 -1.19 -4.09 -31.96
C ASN A 161 -0.22 -3.79 -30.79
N PHE A 162 -0.71 -3.35 -29.63
CA PHE A 162 0.12 -3.24 -28.45
C PHE A 162 0.24 -4.61 -27.74
N ILE A 163 1.47 -5.04 -27.47
CA ILE A 163 1.71 -6.26 -26.68
C ILE A 163 1.94 -5.83 -25.22
N PRO A 164 1.02 -6.17 -24.30
CA PRO A 164 1.16 -5.77 -22.91
C PRO A 164 2.26 -6.58 -22.22
N PRO A 165 2.81 -6.07 -21.10
CA PRO A 165 3.61 -6.86 -20.18
C PRO A 165 2.85 -8.08 -19.65
N ALA A 166 3.57 -9.15 -19.27
CA ALA A 166 2.99 -10.47 -18.97
C ALA A 166 1.95 -10.47 -17.82
N LYS A 167 2.05 -9.53 -16.88
CA LYS A 167 1.11 -9.39 -15.73
C LYS A 167 0.05 -8.31 -15.95
N LEU A 168 -0.07 -7.78 -17.16
CA LEU A 168 -1.09 -6.80 -17.54
C LEU A 168 -1.94 -7.38 -18.67
N ASP A 169 -2.95 -8.17 -18.29
CA ASP A 169 -3.83 -8.86 -19.24
C ASP A 169 -4.90 -7.91 -19.76
N ASP A 170 -4.93 -7.67 -21.07
CA ASP A 170 -5.83 -6.72 -21.75
C ASP A 170 -5.93 -5.34 -21.04
N GLY A 171 -4.81 -4.83 -20.56
CA GLY A 171 -4.76 -3.57 -19.82
C GLY A 171 -5.30 -3.66 -18.39
N VAL A 172 -5.51 -4.87 -17.86
CA VAL A 172 -5.97 -5.13 -16.51
C VAL A 172 -4.84 -5.70 -15.67
N ILE A 173 -4.63 -5.15 -14.48
CA ILE A 173 -3.70 -5.68 -13.48
C ILE A 173 -4.47 -6.31 -12.32
N GLN A 174 -4.01 -7.49 -11.87
CA GLN A 174 -4.45 -8.10 -10.63
C GLN A 174 -3.74 -7.42 -9.45
N ILE A 175 -4.48 -7.02 -8.41
CA ILE A 175 -3.89 -6.68 -7.11
C ILE A 175 -3.69 -7.99 -6.37
N PRO A 176 -2.45 -8.40 -6.07
CA PRO A 176 -2.22 -9.65 -5.35
C PRO A 176 -2.46 -9.46 -3.84
N ASN A 177 -2.76 -10.56 -3.15
CA ASN A 177 -3.10 -10.57 -1.72
C ASN A 177 -1.93 -10.24 -0.77
N ASN A 178 -0.72 -10.10 -1.29
CA ASN A 178 0.45 -9.61 -0.54
C ASN A 178 0.59 -8.08 -0.56
N VAL A 179 -0.39 -7.36 -1.14
CA VAL A 179 -0.42 -5.89 -1.21
C VAL A 179 -1.33 -5.32 -0.12
N TYR A 180 -0.82 -4.32 0.60
CA TYR A 180 -1.54 -3.59 1.64
C TYR A 180 -1.43 -2.09 1.39
N PHE A 181 -2.55 -1.39 1.49
CA PHE A 181 -2.62 0.07 1.37
C PHE A 181 -2.86 0.71 2.72
N VAL A 182 -2.11 1.75 3.03
CA VAL A 182 -2.26 2.55 4.25
C VAL A 182 -2.38 4.01 3.86
N GLY A 183 -3.54 4.61 4.10
CA GLY A 183 -3.72 6.04 3.96
C GLY A 183 -3.33 6.77 5.24
N THR A 184 -2.69 7.95 5.15
CA THR A 184 -2.64 8.89 6.26
C THR A 184 -3.51 10.09 5.96
N ALA A 185 -4.24 10.58 6.94
CA ALA A 185 -5.08 11.75 6.83
C ALA A 185 -4.84 12.70 8.01
N ASN A 186 -4.73 13.99 7.72
CA ASN A 186 -4.72 15.00 8.76
C ASN A 186 -6.16 15.32 9.14
N LYS A 187 -6.42 15.33 10.44
CA LYS A 187 -7.66 15.88 10.98
C LYS A 187 -7.46 17.37 11.14
N ASP A 188 -8.03 18.14 10.23
CA ASP A 188 -8.06 19.59 10.35
C ASP A 188 -8.96 19.95 11.54
N ASP A 189 -8.46 20.77 12.45
CA ASP A 189 -9.26 21.43 13.47
C ASP A 189 -10.11 22.52 12.78
N SER A 190 -11.21 22.12 12.12
CA SER A 190 -12.19 23.00 11.51
C SER A 190 -13.35 23.24 12.43
#